data_2e82ab14e063cfbf60a0699f8bd547d7
#
_entry.id   2e82ab14e063cfbf60a0699f8bd547d7
#
_cell.length_a   1.000
_cell.length_b   1.000
_cell.length_c   1.000
_cell.angle_alpha   90.00
_cell.angle_beta   90.00
_cell.angle_gamma   90.00
#
_symmetry.space_group_name_H-M   'P 1'
#
loop_
_entity.id
_entity.type
_entity.pdbx_description
1 polymer ?
#
loop_
_entity_poly.entity_id
_entity_poly.type
_entity_poly.pdbx_seq_one_letter_code
_entity_poly.pdbx_strand_id
1 'polypeptide(L)'
;VSAAVRAFGRAHKAGLVLLGGGVAALGVFWAARRSAAAMQWWVEYVSMPVKRFVSALVEPLPFSFCELAATAAILICLVRLVQRIVRAMHRKQAGFAAWVLHVAVLLVWGYAGVCALWGTQYYGTNFAAKAGMQAPAVSVEQLAAVTDYFAARVNETADAVPRDDTGRFAVDKTEILQSCTGLY
;
A
#
# COMPACT_ATOMS: atom_id res chain seq x y z
N VAL A 1 24.21 -23.03 -20.85
CA VAL A 1 23.36 -23.08 -19.64
C VAL A 1 23.57 -24.44 -18.99
N SER A 2 24.08 -24.51 -17.76
CA SER A 2 24.43 -25.76 -17.09
C SER A 2 23.20 -26.68 -16.91
N ALA A 3 23.41 -28.00 -16.88
CA ALA A 3 22.34 -28.96 -16.64
C ALA A 3 21.57 -28.69 -15.35
N ALA A 4 22.26 -28.15 -14.34
CA ALA A 4 21.68 -27.74 -13.05
C ALA A 4 20.63 -26.61 -13.20
N VAL A 5 20.88 -25.59 -14.05
CA VAL A 5 19.91 -24.49 -14.28
C VAL A 5 18.65 -25.02 -14.97
N ARG A 6 18.81 -25.92 -15.93
CA ARG A 6 17.66 -26.56 -16.61
C ARG A 6 16.87 -27.46 -15.67
N ALA A 7 17.53 -28.18 -14.78
CA ALA A 7 16.88 -29.02 -13.77
C ALA A 7 16.11 -28.15 -12.75
N PHE A 8 16.71 -27.07 -12.27
CA PHE A 8 16.05 -26.10 -11.38
C PHE A 8 14.82 -25.49 -12.05
N GLY A 9 14.95 -25.01 -13.31
CA GLY A 9 13.84 -24.43 -14.07
C GLY A 9 12.65 -25.39 -14.22
N ARG A 10 12.91 -26.68 -14.49
CA ARG A 10 11.85 -27.70 -14.56
C ARG A 10 11.19 -27.95 -13.21
N ALA A 11 11.99 -28.05 -12.14
CA ALA A 11 11.50 -28.30 -10.79
C ALA A 11 10.67 -27.14 -10.20
N HIS A 12 10.95 -25.90 -10.63
CA HIS A 12 10.31 -24.67 -10.11
C HIS A 12 9.56 -23.89 -11.19
N LYS A 13 9.05 -24.55 -12.23
CA LYS A 13 8.37 -23.93 -13.37
C LYS A 13 7.24 -23.00 -12.94
N ALA A 14 6.38 -23.43 -12.00
CA ALA A 14 5.27 -22.61 -11.50
C ALA A 14 5.76 -21.30 -10.84
N GLY A 15 6.80 -21.36 -10.01
CA GLY A 15 7.38 -20.17 -9.38
C GLY A 15 7.96 -19.20 -10.39
N LEU A 16 8.65 -19.70 -11.42
CA LEU A 16 9.19 -18.86 -12.49
C LEU A 16 8.10 -18.23 -13.36
N VAL A 17 7.03 -18.97 -13.65
CA VAL A 17 5.86 -18.43 -14.37
C VAL A 17 5.18 -17.34 -13.54
N LEU A 18 4.99 -17.56 -12.24
CA LEU A 18 4.43 -16.55 -11.33
C LEU A 18 5.33 -15.31 -11.27
N LEU A 19 6.66 -15.48 -11.16
CA LEU A 19 7.58 -14.34 -11.17
C LEU A 19 7.48 -13.56 -12.48
N GLY A 20 7.51 -14.26 -13.62
CA GLY A 20 7.37 -13.64 -14.95
C GLY A 20 6.02 -12.92 -15.11
N GLY A 21 4.93 -13.52 -14.64
CA GLY A 21 3.60 -12.89 -14.62
C GLY A 21 3.55 -11.62 -13.78
N GLY A 22 4.16 -11.61 -12.59
CA GLY A 22 4.25 -10.43 -11.75
C GLY A 22 5.08 -9.31 -12.38
N VAL A 23 6.22 -9.65 -12.99
CA VAL A 23 7.04 -8.68 -13.74
C VAL A 23 6.27 -8.12 -14.94
N ALA A 24 5.54 -8.95 -15.67
CA ALA A 24 4.68 -8.52 -16.78
C ALA A 24 3.57 -7.57 -16.29
N ALA A 25 2.91 -7.90 -15.17
CA ALA A 25 1.90 -7.03 -14.55
C ALA A 25 2.46 -5.64 -14.19
N LEU A 26 3.66 -5.59 -13.61
CA LEU A 26 4.37 -4.33 -13.36
C LEU A 26 4.69 -3.59 -14.67
N GLY A 27 5.12 -4.30 -15.70
CA GLY A 27 5.35 -3.73 -17.05
C GLY A 27 4.09 -3.09 -17.63
N VAL A 28 2.95 -3.76 -17.51
CA VAL A 28 1.64 -3.22 -17.92
C VAL A 28 1.29 -1.96 -17.12
N PHE A 29 1.46 -1.97 -15.81
CA PHE A 29 1.25 -0.78 -14.96
C PHE A 29 2.15 0.39 -15.41
N TRP A 30 3.44 0.14 -15.65
CA TRP A 30 4.39 1.16 -16.09
C TRP A 30 4.08 1.74 -17.48
N ALA A 31 3.52 0.93 -18.36
CA ALA A 31 3.03 1.40 -19.66
C ALA A 31 1.73 2.21 -19.51
N ALA A 32 0.76 1.68 -18.75
CA ALA A 32 -0.56 2.27 -18.58
C ALA A 32 -0.54 3.60 -17.80
N ARG A 33 0.41 3.82 -16.88
CA ARG A 33 0.52 5.07 -16.12
C ARG A 33 0.77 6.32 -16.98
N ARG A 34 1.12 6.13 -18.26
CA ARG A 34 1.27 7.23 -19.21
C ARG A 34 -0.07 7.78 -19.71
N SER A 35 -1.16 7.08 -19.43
CA SER A 35 -2.52 7.48 -19.81
C SER A 35 -3.38 7.74 -18.57
N ALA A 36 -3.66 9.00 -18.27
CA ALA A 36 -4.52 9.38 -17.15
C ALA A 36 -5.91 8.77 -17.28
N ALA A 37 -6.46 8.66 -18.50
CA ALA A 37 -7.76 8.04 -18.74
C ALA A 37 -7.77 6.54 -18.40
N ALA A 38 -6.72 5.79 -18.79
CA ALA A 38 -6.60 4.37 -18.45
C ALA A 38 -6.48 4.17 -16.94
N MET A 39 -5.68 5.01 -16.25
CA MET A 39 -5.54 4.96 -14.81
C MET A 39 -6.84 5.33 -14.09
N GLN A 40 -7.56 6.35 -14.58
CA GLN A 40 -8.83 6.74 -14.01
C GLN A 40 -9.88 5.63 -14.15
N TRP A 41 -9.97 5.00 -15.32
CA TRP A 41 -10.83 3.85 -15.53
C TRP A 41 -10.51 2.71 -14.55
N TRP A 42 -9.23 2.37 -14.41
CA TRP A 42 -8.79 1.34 -13.46
C TRP A 42 -9.17 1.68 -12.02
N VAL A 43 -8.98 2.94 -11.61
CA VAL A 43 -9.34 3.40 -10.27
C VAL A 43 -10.84 3.22 -10.02
N GLU A 44 -11.68 3.65 -10.96
CA GLU A 44 -13.14 3.62 -10.80
C GLU A 44 -13.72 2.21 -10.83
N TYR A 45 -13.28 1.39 -11.78
CA TYR A 45 -13.92 0.08 -12.03
C TYR A 45 -13.20 -1.10 -11.38
N VAL A 46 -11.96 -0.95 -10.94
CA VAL A 46 -11.19 -2.03 -10.33
C VAL A 46 -10.74 -1.67 -8.92
N SER A 47 -9.92 -0.63 -8.76
CA SER A 47 -9.29 -0.32 -7.48
C SER A 47 -10.29 0.08 -6.40
N MET A 48 -11.24 0.98 -6.69
CA MET A 48 -12.24 1.44 -5.71
C MET A 48 -13.22 0.35 -5.29
N PRO A 49 -13.82 -0.46 -6.19
CA PRO A 49 -14.67 -1.57 -5.79
C PRO A 49 -13.94 -2.59 -4.91
N VAL A 50 -12.70 -2.96 -5.27
CA VAL A 50 -11.90 -3.90 -4.48
C VAL A 50 -11.61 -3.32 -3.09
N LYS A 51 -11.22 -2.05 -3.00
CA LYS A 51 -10.96 -1.39 -1.71
C LYS A 51 -12.22 -1.33 -0.84
N ARG A 52 -13.37 -0.96 -1.39
CA ARG A 52 -14.64 -0.93 -0.67
C ARG A 52 -15.00 -2.31 -0.14
N PHE A 53 -14.86 -3.34 -0.96
CA PHE A 53 -15.11 -4.71 -0.54
C PHE A 53 -14.18 -5.15 0.60
N VAL A 54 -12.87 -4.92 0.46
CA VAL A 54 -11.89 -5.25 1.50
C VAL A 54 -12.13 -4.43 2.76
N SER A 55 -12.42 -3.13 2.63
CA SER A 55 -12.75 -2.27 3.78
C SER A 55 -13.94 -2.79 4.55
N ALA A 56 -15.05 -3.09 3.89
CA ALA A 56 -16.24 -3.64 4.52
C ALA A 56 -15.97 -4.98 5.23
N LEU A 57 -15.05 -5.79 4.71
CA LEU A 57 -14.68 -7.07 5.33
C LEU A 57 -13.83 -6.89 6.59
N VAL A 58 -12.95 -5.87 6.63
CA VAL A 58 -12.02 -5.66 7.74
C VAL A 58 -12.49 -4.62 8.75
N GLU A 59 -13.47 -3.79 8.40
CA GLU A 59 -14.02 -2.75 9.27
C GLU A 59 -14.48 -3.26 10.65
N PRO A 60 -15.13 -4.45 10.78
CA PRO A 60 -15.53 -4.95 12.09
C PRO A 60 -14.37 -5.46 12.95
N LEU A 61 -13.15 -5.52 12.43
CA LEU A 61 -12.00 -6.04 13.16
C LEU A 61 -11.38 -4.95 14.05
N PRO A 62 -11.15 -5.21 15.36
CA PRO A 62 -10.60 -4.23 16.29
C PRO A 62 -9.08 -4.02 16.13
N PHE A 63 -8.47 -4.56 15.06
CA PHE A 63 -7.04 -4.50 14.79
C PHE A 63 -6.74 -4.30 13.29
N SER A 64 -5.54 -3.81 13.00
CA SER A 64 -5.08 -3.65 11.61
C SER A 64 -4.79 -5.01 10.95
N PHE A 65 -5.70 -5.45 10.09
CA PHE A 65 -5.50 -6.69 9.31
C PHE A 65 -4.22 -6.64 8.45
N CYS A 66 -3.90 -5.47 7.90
CA CYS A 66 -2.71 -5.30 7.07
C CYS A 66 -1.42 -5.52 7.86
N GLU A 67 -1.35 -4.98 9.08
CA GLU A 67 -0.20 -5.19 9.97
C GLU A 67 -0.05 -6.65 10.39
N LEU A 68 -1.16 -7.30 10.72
CA LEU A 68 -1.16 -8.71 11.08
C LEU A 68 -0.71 -9.59 9.91
N ALA A 69 -1.22 -9.33 8.70
CA ALA A 69 -0.84 -10.07 7.50
C ALA A 69 0.63 -9.86 7.13
N ALA A 70 1.12 -8.61 7.21
CA ALA A 70 2.53 -8.29 6.96
C ALA A 70 3.45 -8.96 7.99
N THR A 71 3.10 -8.88 9.28
CA THR A 71 3.85 -9.52 10.36
C THR A 71 3.89 -11.04 10.17
N ALA A 72 2.77 -11.67 9.88
CA ALA A 72 2.69 -13.11 9.61
C ALA A 72 3.56 -13.51 8.40
N ALA A 73 3.52 -12.74 7.31
CA ALA A 73 4.36 -12.99 6.14
C ALA A 73 5.85 -12.92 6.47
N ILE A 74 6.27 -11.90 7.23
CA ILE A 74 7.66 -11.74 7.68
C ILE A 74 8.07 -12.92 8.55
N LEU A 75 7.27 -13.30 9.54
CA LEU A 75 7.56 -14.43 10.43
C LEU A 75 7.66 -15.74 9.65
N ILE A 76 6.77 -16.01 8.72
CA ILE A 76 6.82 -17.19 7.85
C ILE A 76 8.12 -17.19 7.03
N CYS A 77 8.50 -16.06 6.44
CA CYS A 77 9.75 -15.95 5.69
C CYS A 77 10.97 -16.23 6.57
N LEU A 78 11.01 -15.68 7.78
CA LEU A 78 12.10 -15.91 8.76
C LEU A 78 12.18 -17.38 9.19
N VAL A 79 11.06 -17.98 9.56
CA VAL A 79 11.00 -19.41 9.94
C VAL A 79 11.51 -20.28 8.80
N ARG A 80 11.07 -20.02 7.57
CA ARG A 80 11.55 -20.76 6.39
C ARG A 80 13.04 -20.54 6.14
N LEU A 81 13.55 -19.33 6.34
CA LEU A 81 14.98 -19.04 6.24
C LEU A 81 15.79 -19.86 7.27
N VAL A 82 15.39 -19.79 8.55
CA VAL A 82 16.05 -20.56 9.63
C VAL A 82 16.05 -22.05 9.33
N GLN A 83 14.91 -22.61 8.93
CA GLN A 83 14.82 -24.02 8.51
C GLN A 83 15.77 -24.36 7.36
N ARG A 84 16.00 -23.44 6.41
CA ARG A 84 16.95 -23.64 5.31
C ARG A 84 18.40 -23.60 5.79
N ILE A 85 18.74 -22.66 6.69
CA ILE A 85 20.08 -22.57 7.30
C ILE A 85 20.40 -23.84 8.07
N VAL A 86 19.48 -24.30 8.94
CA VAL A 86 19.67 -25.55 9.74
C VAL A 86 19.85 -26.75 8.82
N ARG A 87 19.06 -26.88 7.75
CA ARG A 87 19.25 -27.96 6.76
C ARG A 87 20.59 -27.90 6.06
N ALA A 88 21.09 -26.69 5.73
CA ALA A 88 22.41 -26.52 5.14
C ALA A 88 23.52 -26.98 6.07
N MET A 89 23.44 -26.63 7.37
CA MET A 89 24.41 -27.07 8.40
C MET A 89 24.46 -28.58 8.53
N HIS A 90 23.34 -29.27 8.35
CA HIS A 90 23.28 -30.75 8.40
C HIS A 90 23.63 -31.42 7.06
N ARG A 91 24.32 -30.72 6.15
CA ARG A 91 24.72 -31.20 4.81
C ARG A 91 23.58 -31.71 3.92
N LYS A 92 22.33 -31.35 4.24
CA LYS A 92 21.17 -31.61 3.38
C LYS A 92 21.05 -30.48 2.37
N GLN A 93 20.61 -30.79 1.16
CA GLN A 93 20.37 -29.73 0.15
C GLN A 93 19.41 -28.68 0.72
N ALA A 94 19.91 -27.49 0.93
CA ALA A 94 19.15 -26.45 1.61
C ALA A 94 17.98 -25.89 0.76
N GLY A 95 18.02 -26.07 -0.56
CA GLY A 95 17.04 -25.51 -1.50
C GLY A 95 16.92 -23.98 -1.38
N PHE A 96 18.05 -23.32 -1.07
CA PHE A 96 18.10 -21.86 -0.86
C PHE A 96 17.58 -21.08 -2.07
N ALA A 97 17.95 -21.52 -3.29
CA ALA A 97 17.48 -20.89 -4.53
C ALA A 97 15.94 -20.95 -4.66
N ALA A 98 15.32 -22.05 -4.24
CA ALA A 98 13.86 -22.15 -4.22
C ALA A 98 13.22 -21.18 -3.21
N TRP A 99 13.82 -20.99 -2.04
CA TRP A 99 13.36 -20.03 -1.05
C TRP A 99 13.46 -18.59 -1.60
N VAL A 100 14.61 -18.21 -2.20
CA VAL A 100 14.80 -16.91 -2.85
C VAL A 100 13.74 -16.68 -3.92
N LEU A 101 13.45 -17.67 -4.75
CA LEU A 101 12.39 -17.58 -5.76
C LEU A 101 11.02 -17.29 -5.13
N HIS A 102 10.65 -18.00 -4.05
CA HIS A 102 9.36 -17.75 -3.39
C HIS A 102 9.27 -16.34 -2.77
N VAL A 103 10.36 -15.87 -2.15
CA VAL A 103 10.44 -14.50 -1.62
C VAL A 103 10.33 -13.48 -2.76
N ALA A 104 11.02 -13.69 -3.87
CA ALA A 104 10.96 -12.81 -5.05
C ALA A 104 9.53 -12.76 -5.60
N VAL A 105 8.85 -13.90 -5.74
CA VAL A 105 7.44 -13.94 -6.17
C VAL A 105 6.55 -13.16 -5.22
N LEU A 106 6.70 -13.35 -3.90
CA LEU A 106 5.91 -12.63 -2.89
C LEU A 106 6.12 -11.11 -2.98
N LEU A 107 7.37 -10.66 -3.10
CA LEU A 107 7.71 -9.23 -3.18
C LEU A 107 7.19 -8.61 -4.48
N VAL A 108 7.35 -9.29 -5.61
CA VAL A 108 6.90 -8.78 -6.92
C VAL A 108 5.38 -8.67 -6.96
N TRP A 109 4.64 -9.68 -6.50
CA TRP A 109 3.18 -9.62 -6.47
C TRP A 109 2.65 -8.68 -5.39
N GLY A 110 3.31 -8.59 -4.23
CA GLY A 110 3.00 -7.59 -3.21
C GLY A 110 3.12 -6.17 -3.76
N TYR A 111 4.25 -5.87 -4.43
CA TYR A 111 4.46 -4.57 -5.07
C TYR A 111 3.49 -4.31 -6.22
N ALA A 112 3.21 -5.32 -7.06
CA ALA A 112 2.20 -5.21 -8.12
C ALA A 112 0.80 -4.90 -7.55
N GLY A 113 0.43 -5.53 -6.43
CA GLY A 113 -0.81 -5.24 -5.71
C GLY A 113 -0.88 -3.81 -5.19
N VAL A 114 0.21 -3.30 -4.59
CA VAL A 114 0.31 -1.90 -4.16
C VAL A 114 0.19 -0.96 -5.37
N CYS A 115 0.87 -1.25 -6.48
CA CYS A 115 0.75 -0.47 -7.70
C CYS A 115 -0.68 -0.46 -8.24
N ALA A 116 -1.35 -1.62 -8.28
CA ALA A 116 -2.69 -1.76 -8.84
C ALA A 116 -3.78 -1.11 -7.98
N LEU A 117 -3.67 -1.20 -6.65
CA LEU A 117 -4.70 -0.70 -5.73
C LEU A 117 -4.45 0.72 -5.24
N TRP A 118 -3.19 1.12 -5.13
CA TRP A 118 -2.81 2.44 -4.60
C TRP A 118 -2.11 3.30 -5.63
N GLY A 119 -1.08 2.77 -6.30
CA GLY A 119 -0.24 3.50 -7.24
C GLY A 119 -1.01 4.13 -8.41
N THR A 120 -2.07 3.48 -8.87
CA THR A 120 -2.93 3.98 -9.95
C THR A 120 -3.55 5.35 -9.67
N GLN A 121 -3.84 5.66 -8.40
CA GLN A 121 -4.47 6.94 -8.01
C GLN A 121 -3.57 8.16 -8.26
N TYR A 122 -2.25 7.97 -8.23
CA TYR A 122 -1.29 9.05 -8.49
C TYR A 122 -1.18 9.44 -9.97
N TYR A 123 -1.67 8.58 -10.86
CA TYR A 123 -1.58 8.79 -12.31
C TYR A 123 -2.94 9.01 -12.99
N GLY A 124 -4.03 8.97 -12.21
CA GLY A 124 -5.38 9.31 -12.68
C GLY A 124 -5.61 10.83 -12.75
N THR A 125 -6.84 11.21 -13.07
CA THR A 125 -7.27 12.59 -13.06
C THR A 125 -7.19 13.16 -11.65
N ASN A 126 -6.49 14.28 -11.47
CA ASN A 126 -6.33 14.91 -10.16
C ASN A 126 -7.65 15.53 -9.66
N PHE A 127 -7.71 15.82 -8.36
CA PHE A 127 -8.90 16.37 -7.73
C PHE A 127 -9.34 17.69 -8.34
N ALA A 128 -8.41 18.60 -8.63
CA ALA A 128 -8.71 19.90 -9.19
C ALA A 128 -9.41 19.78 -10.56
N ALA A 129 -8.91 18.89 -11.44
CA ALA A 129 -9.53 18.64 -12.73
C ALA A 129 -10.92 18.00 -12.60
N LYS A 130 -11.12 17.09 -11.63
CA LYS A 130 -12.43 16.46 -11.36
C LYS A 130 -13.44 17.46 -10.81
N ALA A 131 -13.01 18.37 -9.95
CA ALA A 131 -13.84 19.40 -9.35
C ALA A 131 -14.06 20.63 -10.27
N GLY A 132 -13.47 20.64 -11.47
CA GLY A 132 -13.50 21.82 -12.34
C GLY A 132 -12.75 23.03 -11.78
N MET A 133 -11.89 22.81 -10.78
CA MET A 133 -11.14 23.87 -10.13
C MET A 133 -9.98 24.31 -11.01
N GLN A 134 -9.96 25.60 -11.32
CA GLN A 134 -8.80 26.24 -11.92
C GLN A 134 -7.99 26.88 -10.79
N ALA A 135 -6.75 26.44 -10.60
CA ALA A 135 -5.82 27.09 -9.68
C ALA A 135 -5.05 28.16 -10.46
N PRO A 136 -5.42 29.45 -10.35
CA PRO A 136 -4.61 30.52 -10.92
C PRO A 136 -3.26 30.59 -10.22
N ALA A 137 -2.27 31.17 -10.89
CA ALA A 137 -1.00 31.47 -10.22
C ALA A 137 -1.27 32.36 -9.02
N VAL A 138 -0.84 31.92 -7.83
CA VAL A 138 -1.04 32.63 -6.56
C VAL A 138 0.25 33.31 -6.19
N SER A 139 0.19 34.59 -5.77
CA SER A 139 1.38 35.28 -5.27
C SER A 139 1.76 34.80 -3.86
N VAL A 140 3.00 35.06 -3.47
CA VAL A 140 3.49 34.71 -2.11
C VAL A 140 2.67 35.42 -1.04
N GLU A 141 2.27 36.66 -1.30
CA GLU A 141 1.45 37.48 -0.40
C GLU A 141 0.05 36.88 -0.21
N GLN A 142 -0.56 36.38 -1.28
CA GLN A 142 -1.86 35.69 -1.21
C GLN A 142 -1.74 34.38 -0.42
N LEU A 143 -0.66 33.63 -0.63
CA LEU A 143 -0.41 32.40 0.12
C LEU A 143 -0.20 32.71 1.62
N ALA A 144 0.55 33.77 1.95
CA ALA A 144 0.73 34.22 3.34
C ALA A 144 -0.61 34.60 3.98
N ALA A 145 -1.43 35.39 3.30
CA ALA A 145 -2.74 35.79 3.80
C ALA A 145 -3.68 34.61 4.08
N VAL A 146 -3.68 33.59 3.20
CA VAL A 146 -4.45 32.35 3.41
C VAL A 146 -3.87 31.56 4.59
N THR A 147 -2.56 31.50 4.74
CA THR A 147 -1.91 30.83 5.85
C THR A 147 -2.28 31.49 7.18
N ASP A 148 -2.22 32.83 7.25
CA ASP A 148 -2.59 33.60 8.43
C ASP A 148 -4.08 33.41 8.79
N TYR A 149 -4.96 33.39 7.79
CA TYR A 149 -6.38 33.10 7.98
C TYR A 149 -6.60 31.72 8.63
N PHE A 150 -5.98 30.66 8.08
CA PHE A 150 -6.12 29.33 8.65
C PHE A 150 -5.44 29.20 10.02
N ALA A 151 -4.31 29.85 10.25
CA ALA A 151 -3.67 29.89 11.56
C ALA A 151 -4.57 30.53 12.61
N ALA A 152 -5.23 31.66 12.29
CA ALA A 152 -6.20 32.28 13.15
C ALA A 152 -7.38 31.36 13.47
N ARG A 153 -7.95 30.68 12.46
CA ARG A 153 -9.06 29.73 12.63
C ARG A 153 -8.67 28.52 13.49
N VAL A 154 -7.46 28.01 13.32
CA VAL A 154 -6.95 26.91 14.17
C VAL A 154 -6.82 27.40 15.62
N ASN A 155 -6.28 28.59 15.84
CA ASN A 155 -6.15 29.14 17.20
C ASN A 155 -7.50 29.38 17.86
N GLU A 156 -8.50 29.89 17.14
CA GLU A 156 -9.87 30.08 17.67
C GLU A 156 -10.50 28.75 18.14
N THR A 157 -10.19 27.65 17.46
CA THR A 157 -10.77 26.33 17.79
C THR A 157 -9.90 25.54 18.77
N ALA A 158 -8.62 25.87 18.91
CA ALA A 158 -7.67 25.14 19.77
C ALA A 158 -8.06 25.15 21.24
N ASP A 159 -8.64 26.26 21.72
CA ASP A 159 -9.07 26.42 23.11
C ASP A 159 -10.34 25.60 23.42
N ALA A 160 -11.12 25.26 22.42
CA ALA A 160 -12.32 24.43 22.56
C ALA A 160 -11.99 22.93 22.69
N VAL A 161 -10.77 22.53 22.37
CA VAL A 161 -10.37 21.11 22.46
C VAL A 161 -9.93 20.79 23.89
N PRO A 162 -10.55 19.79 24.57
CA PRO A 162 -10.16 19.38 25.92
C PRO A 162 -8.68 19.00 25.99
N ARG A 163 -8.01 19.45 27.05
CA ARG A 163 -6.61 19.13 27.31
C ARG A 163 -6.46 18.49 28.69
N ASP A 164 -5.51 17.60 28.83
CA ASP A 164 -5.11 17.01 30.09
C ASP A 164 -4.24 17.99 30.91
N ASP A 165 -3.92 17.60 32.15
CA ASP A 165 -3.09 18.39 33.08
C ASP A 165 -1.67 18.66 32.54
N THR A 166 -1.24 17.95 31.49
CA THR A 166 0.04 18.13 30.82
C THR A 166 -0.06 19.01 29.56
N GLY A 167 -1.26 19.51 29.23
CA GLY A 167 -1.53 20.35 28.07
C GLY A 167 -1.70 19.56 26.74
N ARG A 168 -1.76 18.23 26.79
CA ARG A 168 -2.02 17.39 25.61
C ARG A 168 -3.51 17.29 25.35
N PHE A 169 -3.90 17.05 24.12
CA PHE A 169 -5.29 16.83 23.76
C PHE A 169 -5.85 15.59 24.51
N ALA A 170 -6.86 15.80 25.32
CA ALA A 170 -7.58 14.77 26.09
C ALA A 170 -8.88 14.38 25.39
N VAL A 171 -8.76 13.90 24.14
CA VAL A 171 -9.93 13.48 23.34
C VAL A 171 -10.04 11.97 23.38
N ASP A 172 -11.24 11.45 23.66
CA ASP A 172 -11.48 10.00 23.60
C ASP A 172 -11.41 9.53 22.14
N LYS A 173 -10.50 8.58 21.89
CA LYS A 173 -10.34 7.97 20.57
C LYS A 173 -11.62 7.34 20.06
N THR A 174 -12.41 6.74 20.95
CA THR A 174 -13.67 6.07 20.60
C THR A 174 -14.71 7.09 20.14
N GLU A 175 -14.80 8.24 20.81
CA GLU A 175 -15.70 9.34 20.44
C GLU A 175 -15.34 9.93 19.08
N ILE A 176 -14.03 10.13 18.81
CA ILE A 176 -13.57 10.60 17.50
C ILE A 176 -13.97 9.61 16.40
N LEU A 177 -13.72 8.32 16.61
CA LEU A 177 -14.05 7.30 15.61
C LEU A 177 -15.56 7.19 15.38
N GLN A 178 -16.37 7.31 16.41
CA GLN A 178 -17.82 7.32 16.29
C GLN A 178 -18.35 8.55 15.54
N SER A 179 -17.78 9.73 15.81
CA SER A 179 -18.17 10.97 15.13
C SER A 179 -17.78 10.99 13.64
N CYS A 180 -16.79 10.18 13.26
CA CYS A 180 -16.40 10.00 11.86
C CYS A 180 -17.27 8.98 11.10
N THR A 181 -18.11 8.21 11.82
CA THR A 181 -18.98 7.20 11.19
C THR A 181 -20.06 7.90 10.35
N GLY A 182 -20.13 7.56 9.08
CA GLY A 182 -21.09 8.14 8.13
C GLY A 182 -20.65 9.42 7.40
N LEU A 183 -19.39 9.82 7.54
CA LEU A 183 -18.80 10.92 6.75
C LEU A 183 -18.41 10.51 5.33
N TYR A 184 -18.46 9.20 4.98
CA TYR A 184 -18.08 8.63 3.70
C TYR A 184 -19.21 7.81 3.08
#